data_eb9146c0368ce89c4a0857b24c244d6a
#
_entry.id   eb9146c0368ce89c4a0857b24c244d6a
#
_cell.length_a   1.000
_cell.length_b   1.000
_cell.length_c   1.000
_cell.angle_alpha   90.00
_cell.angle_beta   90.00
_cell.angle_gamma   90.00
#
_symmetry.space_group_name_H-M   'P 1'
#
loop_
_entity.id
_entity.type
_entity.pdbx_description
1 polymer ?
#
loop_
_entity_poly.entity_id
_entity_poly.type
_entity_poly.pdbx_seq_one_letter_code
_entity_poly.pdbx_strand_id
1 'polypeptide(L)'
;MKPFLTVYGHVSIDQIMSVEDFPRMNTTEDVLTKETSLGGTAANVAVVAASLGVPTAISSFVGTDFPRKYEDFMSSTGLCLDELVKVEDYDTSTALVVNDHNLDQKVLFFQGPHGFASKLGIELIKKASESKFVHFCTGDPAYHIDLMRKLKGKDRMIAFDPAQEIHRLWNERLMADAMANCDMLFCNRFEAESVLKYLHADSFDNMNFPFILCTKGTEGCELHLNGTRIDFPIIKADKVVDATGAGDSFRGGFYAGQYHGLSIEESIITAAATSSFIVEKVGTLTNIPTWDMVMERADKALTKV
;
A
#
# COMPACT_ATOMS: atom_id res chain seq x y z
N MET A 1 -4.95 -9.70 20.12
CA MET A 1 -5.20 -8.25 19.96
C MET A 1 -6.38 -8.06 19.04
N LYS A 2 -7.32 -7.15 19.36
CA LYS A 2 -8.38 -6.72 18.43
C LYS A 2 -7.77 -5.62 17.54
N PRO A 3 -7.62 -5.84 16.23
CA PRO A 3 -7.00 -4.83 15.36
C PRO A 3 -7.96 -3.67 15.09
N PHE A 4 -7.40 -2.48 14.93
CA PHE A 4 -8.10 -1.32 14.37
C PHE A 4 -8.09 -1.38 12.84
N LEU A 5 -6.96 -1.85 12.28
CA LEU A 5 -6.72 -2.00 10.85
C LEU A 5 -6.33 -3.44 10.53
N THR A 6 -6.91 -4.03 9.48
CA THR A 6 -6.39 -5.24 8.83
C THR A 6 -6.03 -4.90 7.38
N VAL A 7 -4.82 -5.27 6.97
CA VAL A 7 -4.30 -5.02 5.63
C VAL A 7 -4.15 -6.33 4.87
N TYR A 8 -4.74 -6.40 3.67
CA TYR A 8 -4.59 -7.49 2.71
C TYR A 8 -3.69 -7.09 1.57
N GLY A 9 -2.88 -7.98 1.08
CA GLY A 9 -2.05 -7.76 -0.10
C GLY A 9 -0.72 -8.49 -0.03
N HIS A 10 0.14 -8.22 -1.00
CA HIS A 10 1.43 -8.86 -1.07
C HIS A 10 2.35 -8.48 0.09
N VAL A 11 3.01 -9.49 0.63
CA VAL A 11 4.25 -9.43 1.40
C VAL A 11 5.31 -10.03 0.51
N SER A 12 6.33 -9.28 0.14
CA SER A 12 7.33 -9.69 -0.84
C SER A 12 8.76 -9.58 -0.33
N ILE A 13 9.64 -10.23 -1.06
CA ILE A 13 11.10 -10.06 -0.96
C ILE A 13 11.50 -9.20 -2.14
N ASP A 14 11.91 -7.96 -1.90
CA ASP A 14 12.34 -7.08 -2.96
C ASP A 14 13.86 -7.19 -3.15
N GLN A 15 14.28 -7.52 -4.36
CA GLN A 15 15.67 -7.56 -4.79
C GLN A 15 15.94 -6.37 -5.70
N ILE A 16 16.68 -5.40 -5.19
CA ILE A 16 17.02 -4.17 -5.89
C ILE A 16 18.45 -4.28 -6.38
N MET A 17 18.65 -4.13 -7.67
CA MET A 17 19.95 -4.23 -8.33
C MET A 17 20.24 -2.97 -9.11
N SER A 18 21.53 -2.60 -9.19
CA SER A 18 22.01 -1.60 -10.14
C SER A 18 22.92 -2.24 -11.19
N VAL A 19 22.82 -1.74 -12.41
CA VAL A 19 23.68 -2.09 -13.54
C VAL A 19 24.21 -0.80 -14.19
N GLU A 20 25.27 -0.86 -14.97
CA GLU A 20 25.70 0.30 -15.75
C GLU A 20 24.67 0.61 -16.83
N ASP A 21 24.37 -0.37 -17.67
CA ASP A 21 23.34 -0.31 -18.71
C ASP A 21 22.46 -1.57 -18.66
N PHE A 22 21.24 -1.50 -19.17
CA PHE A 22 20.45 -2.71 -19.34
C PHE A 22 21.07 -3.60 -20.40
N PRO A 23 21.22 -4.92 -20.16
CA PRO A 23 21.74 -5.84 -21.15
C PRO A 23 20.88 -5.84 -22.42
N ARG A 24 21.52 -5.91 -23.58
CA ARG A 24 20.82 -6.16 -24.85
C ARG A 24 20.30 -7.59 -24.87
N MET A 25 19.40 -7.86 -25.81
CA MET A 25 18.90 -9.23 -26.01
C MET A 25 20.06 -10.22 -26.20
N ASN A 26 20.03 -11.33 -25.43
CA ASN A 26 21.04 -12.40 -25.48
C ASN A 26 22.46 -11.98 -25.05
N THR A 27 22.59 -10.93 -24.25
CA THR A 27 23.88 -10.53 -23.63
C THR A 27 23.78 -10.56 -22.11
N THR A 28 24.92 -10.44 -21.45
CA THR A 28 25.05 -10.35 -19.99
C THR A 28 25.59 -8.98 -19.62
N GLU A 29 25.14 -8.44 -18.49
CA GLU A 29 25.67 -7.24 -17.87
C GLU A 29 25.98 -7.53 -16.41
N ASP A 30 27.01 -6.88 -15.85
CA ASP A 30 27.38 -7.07 -14.45
C ASP A 30 26.43 -6.31 -13.51
N VAL A 31 26.03 -6.95 -12.41
CA VAL A 31 25.31 -6.30 -11.32
C VAL A 31 26.31 -5.59 -10.42
N LEU A 32 26.22 -4.26 -10.35
CA LEU A 32 27.11 -3.40 -9.57
C LEU A 32 26.78 -3.44 -8.08
N THR A 33 25.48 -3.38 -7.73
CA THR A 33 25.00 -3.50 -6.36
C THR A 33 23.77 -4.41 -6.30
N LYS A 34 23.62 -5.10 -5.16
CA LYS A 34 22.44 -5.91 -4.87
C LYS A 34 22.02 -5.74 -3.43
N GLU A 35 20.79 -5.32 -3.22
CA GLU A 35 20.14 -5.24 -1.92
C GLU A 35 18.91 -6.15 -1.88
N THR A 36 18.60 -6.67 -0.71
CA THR A 36 17.40 -7.49 -0.48
C THR A 36 16.69 -6.98 0.77
N SER A 37 15.43 -6.61 0.61
CA SER A 37 14.60 -6.02 1.67
C SER A 37 13.22 -6.66 1.76
N LEU A 38 12.55 -6.43 2.86
CA LEU A 38 11.12 -6.65 2.98
C LEU A 38 10.41 -5.61 2.09
N GLY A 39 9.42 -6.07 1.32
CA GLY A 39 8.57 -5.25 0.49
C GLY A 39 7.15 -5.79 0.41
N GLY A 40 6.42 -5.30 -0.59
CA GLY A 40 5.01 -5.60 -0.80
C GLY A 40 4.11 -4.52 -0.19
N THR A 41 3.10 -4.11 -0.95
CA THR A 41 2.21 -3.00 -0.60
C THR A 41 1.54 -3.20 0.77
N ALA A 42 1.07 -4.42 1.06
CA ALA A 42 0.45 -4.70 2.35
C ALA A 42 1.45 -4.66 3.52
N ALA A 43 2.66 -5.19 3.33
CA ALA A 43 3.69 -5.13 4.37
C ALA A 43 4.05 -3.67 4.67
N ASN A 44 4.24 -2.85 3.63
CA ASN A 44 4.59 -1.45 3.79
C ASN A 44 3.50 -0.67 4.55
N VAL A 45 2.24 -0.76 4.12
CA VAL A 45 1.12 -0.10 4.81
C VAL A 45 1.00 -0.57 6.26
N ALA A 46 1.03 -1.89 6.49
CA ALA A 46 0.81 -2.47 7.81
C ALA A 46 1.95 -2.15 8.79
N VAL A 47 3.21 -2.25 8.34
CA VAL A 47 4.38 -1.94 9.16
C VAL A 47 4.41 -0.46 9.54
N VAL A 48 4.15 0.46 8.59
CA VAL A 48 4.10 1.89 8.88
C VAL A 48 2.98 2.21 9.88
N ALA A 49 1.77 1.71 9.65
CA ALA A 49 0.65 1.92 10.59
C ALA A 49 0.96 1.38 11.98
N ALA A 50 1.48 0.15 12.10
CA ALA A 50 1.85 -0.45 13.37
C ALA A 50 2.96 0.35 14.09
N SER A 51 3.98 0.79 13.36
CA SER A 51 5.07 1.61 13.91
C SER A 51 4.59 2.98 14.44
N LEU A 52 3.48 3.49 13.90
CA LEU A 52 2.81 4.71 14.37
C LEU A 52 1.77 4.44 15.49
N GLY A 53 1.79 3.24 16.06
CA GLY A 53 0.98 2.86 17.22
C GLY A 53 -0.42 2.32 16.90
N VAL A 54 -0.77 2.11 15.62
CA VAL A 54 -2.07 1.54 15.24
C VAL A 54 -2.09 0.04 15.52
N PRO A 55 -3.07 -0.49 16.27
CA PRO A 55 -3.30 -1.93 16.40
C PRO A 55 -3.63 -2.52 15.01
N THR A 56 -2.63 -3.08 14.35
CA THR A 56 -2.71 -3.52 12.95
C THR A 56 -2.49 -5.03 12.84
N ALA A 57 -3.26 -5.68 11.97
CA ALA A 57 -3.04 -7.05 11.53
C ALA A 57 -2.73 -7.08 10.03
N ILE A 58 -1.94 -8.05 9.61
CA ILE A 58 -1.72 -8.36 8.20
C ILE A 58 -2.35 -9.72 7.87
N SER A 59 -3.09 -9.78 6.78
CA SER A 59 -3.68 -11.01 6.24
C SER A 59 -3.11 -11.26 4.86
N SER A 60 -2.15 -12.18 4.78
CA SER A 60 -1.40 -12.44 3.54
C SER A 60 -0.88 -13.86 3.50
N PHE A 61 -0.47 -14.28 2.31
CA PHE A 61 0.18 -15.56 2.06
C PHE A 61 1.61 -15.34 1.59
N VAL A 62 2.53 -16.11 2.15
CA VAL A 62 3.96 -16.15 1.77
C VAL A 62 4.39 -17.58 1.54
N GLY A 63 5.51 -17.80 0.87
CA GLY A 63 6.11 -19.13 0.72
C GLY A 63 6.79 -19.60 2.01
N THR A 64 7.21 -20.88 2.04
CA THR A 64 7.97 -21.43 3.16
C THR A 64 9.38 -20.88 3.26
N ASP A 65 9.87 -20.26 2.18
CA ASP A 65 11.16 -19.55 2.06
C ASP A 65 11.16 -18.16 2.68
N PHE A 66 10.00 -17.66 3.18
CA PHE A 66 9.91 -16.32 3.75
C PHE A 66 10.87 -16.18 4.94
N PRO A 67 11.83 -15.20 4.90
CA PRO A 67 12.88 -15.12 5.87
C PRO A 67 12.39 -14.74 7.27
N ARG A 68 12.80 -15.50 8.28
CA ARG A 68 12.41 -15.23 9.67
C ARG A 68 12.80 -13.83 10.15
N LYS A 69 13.93 -13.28 9.68
CA LYS A 69 14.33 -11.91 10.01
C LYS A 69 13.26 -10.86 9.68
N TYR A 70 12.44 -11.08 8.63
CA TYR A 70 11.36 -10.18 8.26
C TYR A 70 10.12 -10.39 9.13
N GLU A 71 9.81 -11.63 9.52
CA GLU A 71 8.77 -11.89 10.51
C GLU A 71 9.12 -11.23 11.85
N ASP A 72 10.36 -11.39 12.30
CA ASP A 72 10.86 -10.80 13.55
C ASP A 72 10.79 -9.26 13.48
N PHE A 73 11.18 -8.66 12.35
CA PHE A 73 11.06 -7.22 12.13
C PHE A 73 9.60 -6.75 12.17
N MET A 74 8.72 -7.38 11.41
CA MET A 74 7.28 -7.05 11.39
C MET A 74 6.67 -7.18 12.79
N SER A 75 6.97 -8.25 13.51
CA SER A 75 6.51 -8.45 14.89
C SER A 75 7.04 -7.39 15.83
N SER A 76 8.29 -6.92 15.66
CA SER A 76 8.91 -5.90 16.52
C SER A 76 8.19 -4.54 16.44
N THR A 77 7.47 -4.25 15.37
CA THR A 77 6.64 -3.05 15.23
C THR A 77 5.28 -3.16 15.94
N GLY A 78 4.96 -4.31 16.53
CA GLY A 78 3.65 -4.58 17.11
C GLY A 78 2.61 -5.11 16.12
N LEU A 79 2.99 -5.38 14.87
CA LEU A 79 2.11 -5.93 13.85
C LEU A 79 1.67 -7.36 14.21
N CYS A 80 0.38 -7.64 14.15
CA CYS A 80 -0.20 -8.96 14.36
C CYS A 80 -0.04 -9.81 13.09
N LEU A 81 0.69 -10.92 13.20
CA LEU A 81 0.99 -11.85 12.10
C LEU A 81 0.14 -13.13 12.14
N ASP A 82 -0.94 -13.18 12.93
CA ASP A 82 -1.77 -14.39 13.10
C ASP A 82 -2.38 -14.90 11.78
N GLU A 83 -2.50 -14.04 10.76
CA GLU A 83 -2.98 -14.36 9.42
C GLU A 83 -1.90 -14.12 8.34
N LEU A 84 -0.62 -14.15 8.71
CA LEU A 84 0.48 -14.31 7.75
C LEU A 84 0.74 -15.83 7.58
N VAL A 85 0.17 -16.41 6.53
CA VAL A 85 0.16 -17.86 6.34
C VAL A 85 1.26 -18.27 5.37
N LYS A 86 2.11 -19.22 5.81
CA LYS A 86 3.08 -19.89 4.94
C LYS A 86 2.40 -21.00 4.17
N VAL A 87 2.54 -20.97 2.86
CA VAL A 87 1.93 -21.97 1.95
C VAL A 87 3.02 -22.88 1.42
N GLU A 88 2.83 -24.20 1.62
CA GLU A 88 3.71 -25.22 1.04
C GLU A 88 3.65 -25.19 -0.49
N ASP A 89 4.72 -25.61 -1.13
CA ASP A 89 4.88 -25.66 -2.60
C ASP A 89 4.85 -24.28 -3.31
N TYR A 90 4.95 -23.19 -2.56
CA TYR A 90 5.09 -21.84 -3.12
C TYR A 90 6.34 -21.16 -2.59
N ASP A 91 7.00 -20.41 -3.48
CA ASP A 91 7.99 -19.41 -3.10
C ASP A 91 7.29 -18.08 -2.80
N THR A 92 7.88 -17.28 -1.90
CA THR A 92 7.36 -15.96 -1.54
C THR A 92 7.37 -15.00 -2.74
N SER A 93 6.36 -14.14 -2.79
CA SER A 93 6.30 -13.05 -3.78
C SER A 93 7.62 -12.28 -3.82
N THR A 94 8.14 -12.02 -5.01
CA THR A 94 9.44 -11.37 -5.18
C THR A 94 9.35 -10.28 -6.23
N ALA A 95 9.81 -9.06 -5.88
CA ALA A 95 10.07 -8.00 -6.85
C ALA A 95 11.55 -8.01 -7.23
N LEU A 96 11.84 -8.16 -8.50
CA LEU A 96 13.17 -7.96 -9.06
C LEU A 96 13.19 -6.58 -9.72
N VAL A 97 13.89 -5.65 -9.08
CA VAL A 97 14.00 -4.25 -9.51
C VAL A 97 15.41 -4.02 -10.01
N VAL A 98 15.57 -3.62 -11.27
CA VAL A 98 16.87 -3.31 -11.86
C VAL A 98 16.88 -1.86 -12.31
N ASN A 99 17.84 -1.09 -11.83
CA ASN A 99 18.06 0.32 -12.17
C ASN A 99 19.36 0.46 -12.97
N ASP A 100 19.36 1.25 -14.03
CA ASP A 100 20.58 1.63 -14.75
C ASP A 100 21.20 2.94 -14.23
N HIS A 101 22.30 3.39 -14.83
CA HIS A 101 22.99 4.63 -14.45
C HIS A 101 22.14 5.91 -14.68
N ASN A 102 21.13 5.86 -15.55
CA ASN A 102 20.19 6.96 -15.79
C ASN A 102 19.01 6.96 -14.79
N LEU A 103 18.97 5.99 -13.87
CA LEU A 103 17.85 5.72 -12.97
C LEU A 103 16.58 5.24 -13.69
N ASP A 104 16.71 4.77 -14.94
CA ASP A 104 15.63 4.03 -15.59
C ASP A 104 15.43 2.69 -14.88
N GLN A 105 14.17 2.28 -14.71
CA GLN A 105 13.84 1.11 -13.90
C GLN A 105 13.10 0.05 -14.71
N LYS A 106 13.51 -1.21 -14.52
CA LYS A 106 12.73 -2.39 -14.94
C LYS A 106 12.34 -3.22 -13.72
N VAL A 107 11.06 -3.59 -13.64
CA VAL A 107 10.54 -4.40 -12.54
C VAL A 107 9.92 -5.69 -13.10
N LEU A 108 10.37 -6.82 -12.54
CA LEU A 108 9.75 -8.12 -12.74
C LEU A 108 9.17 -8.57 -11.40
N PHE A 109 7.91 -9.01 -11.41
CA PHE A 109 7.23 -9.41 -10.20
C PHE A 109 6.77 -10.87 -10.27
N PHE A 110 7.24 -11.66 -9.32
CA PHE A 110 6.76 -13.01 -9.08
C PHE A 110 5.65 -12.98 -8.02
N GLN A 111 4.46 -13.46 -8.39
CA GLN A 111 3.24 -13.28 -7.62
C GLN A 111 3.23 -14.04 -6.28
N GLY A 112 3.94 -15.15 -6.17
CA GLY A 112 3.87 -16.02 -5.00
C GLY A 112 2.43 -16.49 -4.69
N PRO A 113 2.20 -17.04 -3.49
CA PRO A 113 0.90 -17.62 -3.14
C PRO A 113 -0.21 -16.57 -3.03
N HIS A 114 0.09 -15.31 -2.63
CA HIS A 114 -0.95 -14.29 -2.46
C HIS A 114 -1.60 -13.89 -3.79
N GLY A 115 -0.86 -13.92 -4.90
CA GLY A 115 -1.39 -13.68 -6.24
C GLY A 115 -2.33 -14.79 -6.75
N PHE A 116 -2.41 -15.90 -6.04
CA PHE A 116 -3.28 -17.05 -6.34
C PHE A 116 -4.20 -17.42 -5.18
N ALA A 117 -4.44 -16.49 -4.27
CA ALA A 117 -5.15 -16.70 -3.00
C ALA A 117 -6.52 -17.35 -3.17
N SER A 118 -7.27 -17.03 -4.24
CA SER A 118 -8.56 -17.65 -4.55
C SER A 118 -8.49 -19.17 -4.83
N LYS A 119 -7.30 -19.69 -5.15
CA LYS A 119 -7.08 -21.11 -5.45
C LYS A 119 -6.59 -21.91 -4.25
N LEU A 120 -6.17 -21.24 -3.17
CA LEU A 120 -5.58 -21.91 -2.00
C LEU A 120 -6.64 -22.57 -1.10
N GLY A 121 -7.91 -22.19 -1.21
CA GLY A 121 -8.98 -22.71 -0.35
C GLY A 121 -8.87 -22.27 1.12
N ILE A 122 -8.05 -21.24 1.42
CA ILE A 122 -7.83 -20.69 2.75
C ILE A 122 -8.47 -19.31 2.82
N GLU A 123 -9.34 -19.08 3.79
CA GLU A 123 -10.00 -17.81 4.00
C GLU A 123 -9.42 -17.09 5.23
N LEU A 124 -8.74 -15.97 4.99
CA LEU A 124 -8.20 -15.10 6.05
C LEU A 124 -9.23 -14.00 6.32
N ILE A 125 -10.17 -14.19 7.24
CA ILE A 125 -11.26 -13.24 7.50
C ILE A 125 -11.42 -12.86 8.98
N LYS A 126 -10.78 -13.61 9.87
CA LYS A 126 -10.99 -13.44 11.31
C LYS A 126 -10.55 -12.08 11.80
N LYS A 127 -9.34 -11.63 11.44
CA LYS A 127 -8.81 -10.32 11.86
C LYS A 127 -9.60 -9.17 11.24
N ALA A 128 -9.92 -9.26 9.96
CA ALA A 128 -10.76 -8.28 9.28
C ALA A 128 -12.16 -8.16 9.91
N SER A 129 -12.74 -9.29 10.36
CA SER A 129 -14.03 -9.30 11.04
C SER A 129 -14.05 -8.56 12.38
N GLU A 130 -12.89 -8.37 12.99
CA GLU A 130 -12.72 -7.65 14.26
C GLU A 130 -12.29 -6.19 14.06
N SER A 131 -11.87 -5.79 12.85
CA SER A 131 -11.27 -4.49 12.55
C SER A 131 -12.31 -3.40 12.27
N LYS A 132 -11.93 -2.15 12.55
CA LYS A 132 -12.69 -0.96 12.13
C LYS A 132 -12.43 -0.62 10.67
N PHE A 133 -11.18 -0.78 10.21
CA PHE A 133 -10.77 -0.59 8.81
C PHE A 133 -10.20 -1.88 8.26
N VAL A 134 -10.56 -2.17 7.01
CA VAL A 134 -9.98 -3.27 6.23
C VAL A 134 -9.48 -2.69 4.92
N HIS A 135 -8.19 -2.80 4.66
CA HIS A 135 -7.53 -2.23 3.49
C HIS A 135 -7.02 -3.33 2.57
N PHE A 136 -7.52 -3.34 1.35
CA PHE A 136 -7.12 -4.28 0.30
C PHE A 136 -6.15 -3.59 -0.66
N CYS A 137 -4.89 -4.06 -0.65
CA CYS A 137 -3.83 -3.63 -1.57
C CYS A 137 -3.76 -4.53 -2.82
N THR A 138 -2.54 -4.71 -3.38
CA THR A 138 -2.29 -5.63 -4.50
C THR A 138 -2.53 -7.08 -4.12
N GLY A 139 -2.99 -7.92 -5.06
CA GLY A 139 -3.22 -9.33 -4.84
C GLY A 139 -4.23 -9.93 -5.80
N ASP A 140 -4.76 -11.11 -5.48
CA ASP A 140 -5.76 -11.80 -6.30
C ASP A 140 -7.12 -11.09 -6.25
N PRO A 141 -7.60 -10.49 -7.37
CA PRO A 141 -8.86 -9.75 -7.37
C PRO A 141 -10.07 -10.59 -6.98
N ALA A 142 -10.10 -11.86 -7.37
CA ALA A 142 -11.23 -12.74 -7.06
C ALA A 142 -11.33 -13.01 -5.56
N TYR A 143 -10.19 -13.22 -4.90
CA TYR A 143 -10.11 -13.41 -3.46
C TYR A 143 -10.51 -12.13 -2.70
N HIS A 144 -9.96 -10.99 -3.10
CA HIS A 144 -10.26 -9.71 -2.47
C HIS A 144 -11.73 -9.33 -2.59
N ILE A 145 -12.33 -9.46 -3.77
CA ILE A 145 -13.76 -9.13 -3.99
C ILE A 145 -14.66 -10.06 -3.17
N ASP A 146 -14.34 -11.36 -3.06
CA ASP A 146 -15.11 -12.29 -2.24
C ASP A 146 -15.09 -11.89 -0.76
N LEU A 147 -13.91 -11.55 -0.23
CA LEU A 147 -13.77 -11.06 1.14
C LEU A 147 -14.47 -9.71 1.36
N MET A 148 -14.36 -8.76 0.43
CA MET A 148 -15.08 -7.48 0.51
C MET A 148 -16.59 -7.71 0.63
N ARG A 149 -17.17 -8.60 -0.18
CA ARG A 149 -18.60 -8.97 -0.12
C ARG A 149 -19.00 -9.54 1.24
N LYS A 150 -18.18 -10.44 1.80
CA LYS A 150 -18.42 -11.06 3.11
C LYS A 150 -18.31 -10.07 4.27
N LEU A 151 -17.45 -9.06 4.12
CA LEU A 151 -17.18 -8.06 5.15
C LEU A 151 -18.10 -6.85 5.08
N LYS A 152 -18.71 -6.58 3.94
CA LYS A 152 -19.57 -5.40 3.70
C LYS A 152 -20.74 -5.31 4.68
N GLY A 153 -21.10 -4.10 5.09
CA GLY A 153 -22.30 -3.81 5.88
C GLY A 153 -22.19 -4.13 7.38
N LYS A 154 -20.99 -4.24 7.92
CA LYS A 154 -20.75 -4.56 9.33
C LYS A 154 -19.89 -3.45 9.92
N ASP A 155 -20.39 -2.45 10.52
CA ASP A 155 -19.73 -1.39 11.33
C ASP A 155 -18.21 -1.17 11.08
N ARG A 156 -17.78 -1.30 9.85
CA ARG A 156 -16.39 -1.16 9.38
C ARG A 156 -16.33 -0.44 8.06
N MET A 157 -15.15 0.10 7.75
CA MET A 157 -14.85 0.73 6.47
C MET A 157 -13.94 -0.19 5.66
N ILE A 158 -14.34 -0.50 4.44
CA ILE A 158 -13.57 -1.30 3.50
C ILE A 158 -12.90 -0.34 2.52
N ALA A 159 -11.57 -0.32 2.52
CA ALA A 159 -10.75 0.44 1.60
C ALA A 159 -10.18 -0.46 0.52
N PHE A 160 -10.21 0.01 -0.72
CA PHE A 160 -9.64 -0.63 -1.88
C PHE A 160 -8.52 0.24 -2.48
N ASP A 161 -7.38 -0.38 -2.71
CA ASP A 161 -6.20 0.21 -3.34
C ASP A 161 -5.67 -0.75 -4.40
N PRO A 162 -6.04 -0.58 -5.69
CA PRO A 162 -5.61 -1.48 -6.76
C PRO A 162 -4.10 -1.42 -7.01
N ALA A 163 -3.48 -0.30 -6.62
CA ALA A 163 -2.06 0.01 -6.78
C ALA A 163 -1.54 -0.29 -8.20
N GLN A 164 -0.23 -0.49 -8.34
CA GLN A 164 0.44 -0.63 -9.64
C GLN A 164 0.03 -1.85 -10.48
N GLU A 165 -0.68 -2.81 -9.91
CA GLU A 165 -1.16 -4.00 -10.63
C GLU A 165 -2.49 -3.77 -11.38
N ILE A 166 -3.08 -2.59 -11.25
CA ILE A 166 -4.38 -2.25 -11.84
C ILE A 166 -4.47 -2.57 -13.33
N HIS A 167 -3.43 -2.23 -14.09
CA HIS A 167 -3.41 -2.43 -15.56
C HIS A 167 -3.28 -3.90 -15.98
N ARG A 168 -2.87 -4.81 -15.08
CA ARG A 168 -2.57 -6.21 -15.39
C ARG A 168 -3.62 -7.18 -14.84
N LEU A 169 -4.11 -6.95 -13.63
CA LEU A 169 -5.00 -7.86 -12.93
C LEU A 169 -6.47 -7.44 -12.98
N TRP A 170 -6.75 -6.17 -13.24
CA TRP A 170 -8.09 -5.61 -13.18
C TRP A 170 -8.67 -5.37 -14.57
N ASN A 171 -9.97 -5.38 -14.66
CA ASN A 171 -10.77 -5.04 -15.84
C ASN A 171 -12.09 -4.39 -15.41
N GLU A 172 -12.90 -3.96 -16.37
CA GLU A 172 -14.17 -3.25 -16.11
C GLU A 172 -15.08 -3.99 -15.13
N ARG A 173 -15.26 -5.30 -15.30
CA ARG A 173 -16.13 -6.11 -14.43
C ARG A 173 -15.58 -6.21 -13.01
N LEU A 174 -14.31 -6.55 -12.87
CA LEU A 174 -13.66 -6.70 -11.54
C LEU A 174 -13.60 -5.36 -10.81
N MET A 175 -13.33 -4.27 -11.54
CA MET A 175 -13.31 -2.92 -10.97
C MET A 175 -14.71 -2.54 -10.46
N ALA A 176 -15.76 -2.71 -11.27
CA ALA A 176 -17.13 -2.44 -10.85
C ALA A 176 -17.54 -3.29 -9.63
N ASP A 177 -17.15 -4.57 -9.61
CA ASP A 177 -17.40 -5.47 -8.47
C ASP A 177 -16.68 -5.00 -7.18
N ALA A 178 -15.43 -4.57 -7.27
CA ALA A 178 -14.68 -4.06 -6.12
C ALA A 178 -15.30 -2.75 -5.60
N MET A 179 -15.57 -1.79 -6.49
CA MET A 179 -16.19 -0.51 -6.13
C MET A 179 -17.58 -0.67 -5.53
N ALA A 180 -18.35 -1.66 -5.98
CA ALA A 180 -19.65 -1.98 -5.38
C ALA A 180 -19.53 -2.56 -3.95
N ASN A 181 -18.36 -3.02 -3.52
CA ASN A 181 -18.16 -3.71 -2.26
C ASN A 181 -17.13 -3.03 -1.33
N CYS A 182 -16.61 -1.86 -1.68
CA CYS A 182 -15.79 -1.04 -0.80
C CYS A 182 -16.46 0.31 -0.49
N ASP A 183 -15.94 1.01 0.51
CA ASP A 183 -16.41 2.31 0.99
C ASP A 183 -15.42 3.42 0.66
N MET A 184 -14.15 3.07 0.45
CA MET A 184 -13.05 3.98 0.22
C MET A 184 -12.21 3.48 -0.96
N LEU A 185 -11.81 4.38 -1.84
CA LEU A 185 -10.83 4.14 -2.89
C LEU A 185 -9.57 4.95 -2.60
N PHE A 186 -8.42 4.27 -2.60
CA PHE A 186 -7.11 4.91 -2.64
C PHE A 186 -6.48 4.64 -4.01
N CYS A 187 -5.86 5.66 -4.58
CA CYS A 187 -5.12 5.51 -5.84
C CYS A 187 -4.09 6.64 -5.97
N ASN A 188 -3.18 6.51 -6.93
CA ASN A 188 -2.40 7.62 -7.44
C ASN A 188 -2.98 8.11 -8.77
N ARG A 189 -2.41 9.20 -9.34
CA ARG A 189 -2.91 9.78 -10.59
C ARG A 189 -2.89 8.81 -11.79
N PHE A 190 -1.90 7.89 -11.85
CA PHE A 190 -1.79 6.92 -12.95
C PHE A 190 -2.81 5.79 -12.78
N GLU A 191 -3.05 5.37 -11.57
CA GLU A 191 -4.07 4.39 -11.23
C GLU A 191 -5.48 4.97 -11.44
N ALA A 192 -5.67 6.26 -11.12
CA ALA A 192 -6.91 6.99 -11.33
C ALA A 192 -7.37 6.95 -12.80
N GLU A 193 -6.45 7.12 -13.75
CA GLU A 193 -6.77 7.01 -15.19
C GLU A 193 -7.35 5.63 -15.54
N SER A 194 -6.77 4.57 -14.97
CA SER A 194 -7.26 3.19 -15.20
C SER A 194 -8.60 2.93 -14.50
N VAL A 195 -8.79 3.45 -13.28
CA VAL A 195 -10.07 3.36 -12.56
C VAL A 195 -11.18 4.02 -13.36
N LEU A 196 -10.97 5.28 -13.77
CA LEU A 196 -11.95 6.04 -14.55
C LEU A 196 -12.28 5.34 -15.88
N LYS A 197 -11.26 4.84 -16.58
CA LYS A 197 -11.44 4.06 -17.80
C LYS A 197 -12.31 2.82 -17.59
N TYR A 198 -12.02 2.02 -16.55
CA TYR A 198 -12.76 0.78 -16.28
C TYR A 198 -14.19 1.04 -15.79
N LEU A 199 -14.45 2.20 -15.18
CA LEU A 199 -15.78 2.60 -14.72
C LEU A 199 -16.56 3.45 -15.73
N HIS A 200 -15.98 3.71 -16.92
CA HIS A 200 -16.54 4.58 -17.95
C HIS A 200 -16.94 5.97 -17.41
N ALA A 201 -16.11 6.51 -16.52
CA ALA A 201 -16.30 7.82 -15.90
C ALA A 201 -15.27 8.83 -16.42
N ASP A 202 -15.69 10.08 -16.62
CA ASP A 202 -14.81 11.16 -17.09
C ASP A 202 -13.98 11.77 -15.96
N SER A 203 -14.50 11.75 -14.74
CA SER A 203 -13.89 12.37 -13.56
C SER A 203 -14.45 11.77 -12.27
N PHE A 204 -13.67 11.78 -11.21
CA PHE A 204 -14.15 11.44 -9.86
C PHE A 204 -15.21 12.42 -9.35
N ASP A 205 -15.22 13.68 -9.79
CA ASP A 205 -16.23 14.68 -9.41
C ASP A 205 -17.65 14.24 -9.81
N ASN A 206 -17.77 13.43 -10.86
CA ASN A 206 -19.05 12.93 -11.37
C ASN A 206 -19.46 11.58 -10.78
N MET A 207 -18.61 10.99 -9.92
CA MET A 207 -18.88 9.69 -9.31
C MET A 207 -19.64 9.86 -7.99
N ASN A 208 -20.76 9.14 -7.86
CA ASN A 208 -21.45 9.02 -6.57
C ASN A 208 -20.77 7.95 -5.72
N PHE A 209 -19.57 8.27 -5.21
CA PHE A 209 -18.81 7.37 -4.34
C PHE A 209 -18.40 8.11 -3.06
N PRO A 210 -18.48 7.46 -1.87
CA PRO A 210 -18.40 8.19 -0.59
C PRO A 210 -17.01 8.77 -0.31
N PHE A 211 -15.93 8.07 -0.70
CA PHE A 211 -14.56 8.50 -0.39
C PHE A 211 -13.57 8.05 -1.48
N ILE A 212 -12.92 9.00 -2.15
CA ILE A 212 -11.79 8.72 -3.05
C ILE A 212 -10.62 9.62 -2.65
N LEU A 213 -9.45 9.03 -2.41
CA LEU A 213 -8.23 9.75 -2.09
C LEU A 213 -7.17 9.44 -3.15
N CYS A 214 -6.88 10.45 -3.98
CA CYS A 214 -5.94 10.34 -5.09
C CYS A 214 -4.66 11.11 -4.80
N THR A 215 -3.53 10.43 -4.68
CA THR A 215 -2.21 11.06 -4.51
C THR A 215 -1.61 11.47 -5.85
N LYS A 216 -0.98 12.67 -5.89
CA LYS A 216 -0.44 13.30 -7.11
C LYS A 216 1.06 13.58 -7.04
N GLY A 217 1.77 12.84 -6.21
CA GLY A 217 3.20 13.02 -5.98
C GLY A 217 3.53 14.43 -5.48
N THR A 218 4.35 15.16 -6.20
CA THR A 218 4.76 16.53 -5.82
C THR A 218 3.65 17.58 -5.87
N GLU A 219 2.51 17.25 -6.45
CA GLU A 219 1.33 18.12 -6.52
C GLU A 219 0.38 17.92 -5.31
N GLY A 220 0.75 17.06 -4.35
CA GLY A 220 -0.08 16.78 -3.17
C GLY A 220 -1.10 15.68 -3.39
N CYS A 221 -2.32 15.85 -2.94
CA CYS A 221 -3.41 14.89 -3.15
C CYS A 221 -4.77 15.58 -3.21
N GLU A 222 -5.76 14.87 -3.75
CA GLU A 222 -7.16 15.30 -3.74
C GLU A 222 -8.03 14.26 -3.05
N LEU A 223 -8.96 14.76 -2.26
CA LEU A 223 -10.02 13.99 -1.61
C LEU A 223 -11.35 14.32 -2.28
N HIS A 224 -12.07 13.30 -2.73
CA HIS A 224 -13.48 13.41 -3.09
C HIS A 224 -14.29 12.76 -1.96
N LEU A 225 -15.00 13.57 -1.21
CA LEU A 225 -15.79 13.14 -0.04
C LEU A 225 -17.25 13.52 -0.24
N ASN A 226 -18.12 12.53 -0.42
CA ASN A 226 -19.56 12.74 -0.64
C ASN A 226 -19.86 13.76 -1.75
N GLY A 227 -19.13 13.71 -2.86
CA GLY A 227 -19.27 14.62 -4.00
C GLY A 227 -18.61 15.98 -3.85
N THR A 228 -17.87 16.22 -2.77
CA THR A 228 -17.08 17.43 -2.58
C THR A 228 -15.60 17.13 -2.78
N ARG A 229 -14.93 17.90 -3.64
CA ARG A 229 -13.48 17.81 -3.85
C ARG A 229 -12.75 18.79 -2.93
N ILE A 230 -11.69 18.32 -2.31
CA ILE A 230 -10.77 19.07 -1.46
C ILE A 230 -9.35 18.74 -1.89
N ASP A 231 -8.56 19.76 -2.25
CA ASP A 231 -7.15 19.60 -2.62
C ASP A 231 -6.25 19.88 -1.41
N PHE A 232 -5.24 19.01 -1.22
CA PHE A 232 -4.25 19.13 -0.16
C PHE A 232 -2.87 19.34 -0.75
N PRO A 233 -2.10 20.33 -0.27
CA PRO A 233 -0.75 20.54 -0.74
C PRO A 233 0.19 19.44 -0.27
N ILE A 234 1.33 19.29 -0.95
CA ILE A 234 2.40 18.41 -0.50
C ILE A 234 3.01 18.91 0.81
N ILE A 235 3.34 18.00 1.71
CA ILE A 235 4.26 18.27 2.82
C ILE A 235 5.67 17.92 2.33
N LYS A 236 6.51 18.95 2.26
CA LYS A 236 7.88 18.80 1.70
C LYS A 236 8.76 17.97 2.64
N ALA A 237 9.44 17.00 2.05
CA ALA A 237 10.58 16.33 2.66
C ALA A 237 11.79 17.27 2.74
N ASP A 238 12.69 17.05 3.68
CA ASP A 238 13.95 17.82 3.76
C ASP A 238 14.83 17.52 2.53
N LYS A 239 14.77 16.30 2.03
CA LYS A 239 15.39 15.86 0.77
C LYS A 239 14.59 14.70 0.18
N VAL A 240 14.60 14.54 -1.12
CA VAL A 240 14.04 13.37 -1.79
C VAL A 240 15.20 12.49 -2.28
N VAL A 241 15.25 11.26 -1.80
CA VAL A 241 16.28 10.26 -2.16
C VAL A 241 15.67 9.10 -2.93
N ASP A 242 14.53 8.56 -2.45
CA ASP A 242 13.83 7.44 -3.07
C ASP A 242 12.33 7.56 -2.81
N ALA A 243 11.54 7.57 -3.87
CA ALA A 243 10.08 7.70 -3.76
C ALA A 243 9.36 6.35 -3.56
N THR A 244 10.10 5.24 -3.51
CA THR A 244 9.52 3.90 -3.31
C THR A 244 8.82 3.80 -1.96
N GLY A 245 7.60 3.29 -1.94
CA GLY A 245 6.80 3.16 -0.72
C GLY A 245 6.18 4.46 -0.18
N ALA A 246 6.35 5.59 -0.87
CA ALA A 246 5.72 6.86 -0.49
C ALA A 246 4.19 6.73 -0.42
N GLY A 247 3.60 6.06 -1.40
CA GLY A 247 2.16 5.77 -1.43
C GLY A 247 1.71 4.90 -0.26
N ASP A 248 2.40 3.79 -0.03
CA ASP A 248 2.05 2.83 1.04
C ASP A 248 2.16 3.50 2.42
N SER A 249 3.23 4.25 2.65
CA SER A 249 3.43 4.99 3.91
C SER A 249 2.40 6.09 4.11
N PHE A 250 1.93 6.72 3.04
CA PHE A 250 0.80 7.65 3.10
C PHE A 250 -0.46 6.95 3.64
N ARG A 251 -0.79 5.72 3.15
CA ARG A 251 -1.91 4.93 3.67
C ARG A 251 -1.71 4.59 5.14
N GLY A 252 -0.51 4.14 5.53
CA GLY A 252 -0.17 3.86 6.93
C GLY A 252 -0.35 5.08 7.83
N GLY A 253 0.12 6.25 7.40
CA GLY A 253 -0.03 7.53 8.10
C GLY A 253 -1.50 7.99 8.20
N PHE A 254 -2.30 7.79 7.15
CA PHE A 254 -3.74 8.07 7.18
C PHE A 254 -4.45 7.26 8.28
N TYR A 255 -4.20 5.96 8.35
CA TYR A 255 -4.79 5.12 9.39
C TYR A 255 -4.28 5.47 10.80
N ALA A 256 -3.05 5.96 10.92
CA ALA A 256 -2.55 6.47 12.19
C ALA A 256 -3.34 7.70 12.64
N GLY A 257 -3.59 8.66 11.76
CA GLY A 257 -4.44 9.82 12.04
C GLY A 257 -5.84 9.39 12.51
N GLN A 258 -6.48 8.48 11.77
CA GLN A 258 -7.80 7.95 12.12
C GLN A 258 -7.82 7.20 13.47
N TYR A 259 -6.74 6.48 13.81
CA TYR A 259 -6.62 5.78 15.09
C TYR A 259 -6.48 6.76 16.25
N HIS A 260 -5.70 7.81 16.07
CA HIS A 260 -5.51 8.87 17.08
C HIS A 260 -6.69 9.87 17.16
N GLY A 261 -7.77 9.63 16.41
CA GLY A 261 -9.02 10.39 16.50
C GLY A 261 -9.03 11.72 15.75
N LEU A 262 -8.12 11.90 14.81
CA LEU A 262 -8.07 13.06 13.93
C LEU A 262 -9.21 13.04 12.90
N SER A 263 -9.60 14.21 12.41
CA SER A 263 -10.52 14.33 11.26
C SER A 263 -9.92 13.68 10.00
N ILE A 264 -10.73 13.51 8.96
CA ILE A 264 -10.25 12.97 7.67
C ILE A 264 -9.15 13.88 7.09
N GLU A 265 -9.37 15.19 7.13
CA GLU A 265 -8.46 16.20 6.61
C GLU A 265 -7.13 16.21 7.38
N GLU A 266 -7.18 16.20 8.70
CA GLU A 266 -5.98 16.10 9.55
C GLU A 266 -5.25 14.77 9.31
N SER A 267 -5.97 13.66 9.12
CA SER A 267 -5.38 12.36 8.79
C SER A 267 -4.68 12.35 7.43
N ILE A 268 -5.17 13.11 6.45
CA ILE A 268 -4.49 13.29 5.15
C ILE A 268 -3.20 14.09 5.33
N ILE A 269 -3.20 15.11 6.18
CA ILE A 269 -2.01 15.89 6.48
C ILE A 269 -0.96 15.04 7.20
N THR A 270 -1.36 14.24 8.19
CA THR A 270 -0.44 13.28 8.85
C THR A 270 0.07 12.20 7.91
N ALA A 271 -0.76 11.75 6.97
CA ALA A 271 -0.37 10.83 5.90
C ALA A 271 0.73 11.43 5.00
N ALA A 272 0.54 12.68 4.56
CA ALA A 272 1.53 13.41 3.76
C ALA A 272 2.84 13.66 4.55
N ALA A 273 2.74 13.99 5.85
CA ALA A 273 3.90 14.12 6.73
C ALA A 273 4.66 12.79 6.86
N THR A 274 3.95 11.68 7.10
CA THR A 274 4.54 10.34 7.17
C THR A 274 5.30 10.00 5.90
N SER A 275 4.65 10.17 4.73
CA SER A 275 5.25 9.89 3.43
C SER A 275 6.50 10.74 3.17
N SER A 276 6.52 12.00 3.63
CA SER A 276 7.67 12.88 3.47
C SER A 276 8.94 12.39 4.18
N PHE A 277 8.82 11.63 5.28
CA PHE A 277 9.97 11.00 5.94
C PHE A 277 10.50 9.80 5.15
N ILE A 278 9.60 8.98 4.59
CA ILE A 278 9.99 7.76 3.87
C ILE A 278 10.87 8.10 2.68
N VAL A 279 10.51 9.12 1.91
CA VAL A 279 11.27 9.50 0.69
C VAL A 279 12.67 10.08 0.97
N GLU A 280 13.03 10.29 2.22
CA GLU A 280 14.34 10.86 2.62
C GLU A 280 15.48 9.82 2.66
N LYS A 281 15.16 8.53 2.54
CA LYS A 281 16.16 7.43 2.52
C LYS A 281 15.78 6.39 1.46
N VAL A 282 16.77 5.62 1.04
CA VAL A 282 16.57 4.47 0.14
C VAL A 282 15.79 3.37 0.87
N GLY A 283 14.79 2.80 0.19
CA GLY A 283 13.98 1.67 0.67
C GLY A 283 12.73 2.09 1.45
N THR A 284 11.70 1.26 1.35
CA THR A 284 10.33 1.56 1.79
C THR A 284 10.15 1.67 3.30
N LEU A 285 10.95 0.94 4.10
CA LEU A 285 10.77 0.80 5.54
C LEU A 285 12.03 1.21 6.35
N THR A 286 12.93 1.99 5.73
CA THR A 286 14.22 2.34 6.32
C THR A 286 14.21 3.65 7.11
N ASN A 287 13.17 4.46 6.98
CA ASN A 287 13.03 5.78 7.63
C ASN A 287 11.63 6.03 8.19
N ILE A 288 11.07 5.04 8.87
CA ILE A 288 9.73 5.18 9.47
C ILE A 288 9.84 6.18 10.63
N PRO A 289 9.04 7.29 10.62
CA PRO A 289 9.05 8.26 11.72
C PRO A 289 8.33 7.72 12.95
N THR A 290 8.58 8.34 14.11
CA THR A 290 7.67 8.20 15.26
C THR A 290 6.42 9.07 15.07
N TRP A 291 5.36 8.78 15.84
CA TRP A 291 4.14 9.58 15.80
C TRP A 291 4.41 11.05 16.15
N ASP A 292 5.22 11.33 17.15
CA ASP A 292 5.59 12.70 17.53
C ASP A 292 6.29 13.46 16.41
N MET A 293 7.19 12.79 15.67
CA MET A 293 7.86 13.40 14.51
C MET A 293 6.86 13.71 13.39
N VAL A 294 5.89 12.84 13.15
CA VAL A 294 4.82 13.07 12.17
C VAL A 294 4.02 14.29 12.55
N MET A 295 3.57 14.38 13.81
CA MET A 295 2.77 15.51 14.30
C MET A 295 3.55 16.81 14.24
N GLU A 296 4.81 16.83 14.67
CA GLU A 296 5.64 18.03 14.58
C GLU A 296 5.80 18.54 13.13
N ARG A 297 5.96 17.64 12.15
CA ARG A 297 6.06 18.03 10.74
C ARG A 297 4.71 18.48 10.16
N ALA A 298 3.62 17.83 10.54
CA ALA A 298 2.26 18.18 10.15
C ALA A 298 1.88 19.59 10.68
N ASP A 299 2.12 19.87 11.94
CA ASP A 299 1.82 21.18 12.57
C ASP A 299 2.62 22.34 11.92
N LYS A 300 3.90 22.09 11.62
CA LYS A 300 4.72 23.07 10.90
C LYS A 300 4.22 23.38 9.50
N ALA A 301 3.56 22.45 8.85
CA ALA A 301 2.98 22.65 7.53
C ALA A 301 1.68 23.47 7.62
N LEU A 302 0.84 23.20 8.62
CA LEU A 302 -0.41 23.96 8.84
C LEU A 302 -0.18 25.41 9.26
N THR A 303 0.91 25.70 10.01
CA THR A 303 1.22 27.08 10.44
C THR A 303 1.82 27.96 9.35
N LYS A 304 2.13 27.41 8.17
CA LYS A 304 2.69 28.17 7.02
C LYS A 304 1.67 28.47 5.92
N VAL A 305 0.41 28.06 6.12
CA VAL A 305 -0.74 28.36 5.26
C VAL A 305 -1.57 29.46 5.91
#